data_a1e3bfd14bf2634e4fb3ba911b9057e0
#
_entry.id   a1e3bfd14bf2634e4fb3ba911b9057e0
#
_cell.length_a   1.000
_cell.length_b   1.000
_cell.length_c   1.000
_cell.angle_alpha   90.00
_cell.angle_beta   90.00
_cell.angle_gamma   90.00
#
_symmetry.space_group_name_H-M   'P 1'
#
loop_
_entity.id
_entity.type
_entity.pdbx_description
1 polymer ?
#
loop_
_entity_poly.entity_id
_entity_poly.type
_entity_poly.pdbx_seq_one_letter_code
_entity_poly.pdbx_strand_id
1 'polypeptide(L)'
;MNFLNQIRKPKLSDIELIAMDLTSEYMSIDSERALFRKLSADLLPKVERSVYNRRKRRLFYHRDLLRKKLAWTIGLQDYYIVDSMPLEVCKLSRSSRSSIYKKAYETAPDKGYYASQNNSYYGYKLHAVCILDGVFTDFDLTQASIHDIHYLKNIKSMYSDCTILGDKGYLSVDYQRDLFSHKQIRLEVPMRRNQKNYKS
;
A
#
# COMPACT_ATOMS: atom_id res chain seq x y z
N MET A 1 -15.08 -22.46 1.10
CA MET A 1 -14.83 -22.03 2.48
C MET A 1 -15.28 -20.59 2.63
N ASN A 2 -15.94 -20.24 3.72
CA ASN A 2 -16.38 -18.87 4.02
C ASN A 2 -15.68 -18.37 5.29
N PHE A 3 -15.15 -17.16 5.25
CA PHE A 3 -14.51 -16.49 6.38
C PHE A 3 -15.48 -15.55 7.09
N LEU A 4 -16.46 -15.01 6.34
CA LEU A 4 -17.43 -14.07 6.85
C LEU A 4 -18.68 -14.79 7.34
N ASN A 5 -19.16 -14.39 8.53
CA ASN A 5 -20.44 -14.83 9.03
C ASN A 5 -21.57 -14.19 8.23
N GLN A 6 -22.44 -14.99 7.63
CA GLN A 6 -23.54 -14.52 6.78
C GLN A 6 -24.84 -15.21 7.23
N ILE A 7 -25.92 -14.43 7.29
CA ILE A 7 -27.25 -14.92 7.69
C ILE A 7 -27.75 -16.01 6.72
N ARG A 8 -27.42 -15.88 5.44
CA ARG A 8 -27.74 -16.87 4.40
C ARG A 8 -26.46 -17.42 3.78
N LYS A 9 -26.42 -18.72 3.54
CA LYS A 9 -25.29 -19.36 2.84
C LYS A 9 -25.14 -18.73 1.45
N PRO A 10 -24.00 -18.11 1.14
CA PRO A 10 -23.79 -17.49 -0.16
C PRO A 10 -23.64 -18.54 -1.24
N LYS A 11 -24.15 -18.27 -2.45
CA LYS A 11 -23.97 -19.12 -3.64
C LYS A 11 -22.51 -19.14 -4.12
N LEU A 12 -21.77 -18.04 -3.92
CA LEU A 12 -20.35 -17.91 -4.17
C LEU A 12 -19.63 -17.84 -2.83
N SER A 13 -18.68 -18.73 -2.56
CA SER A 13 -17.89 -18.73 -1.32
C SER A 13 -16.96 -17.51 -1.26
N ASP A 14 -16.38 -17.24 -0.08
CA ASP A 14 -15.43 -16.14 0.08
C ASP A 14 -14.11 -16.41 -0.65
N ILE A 15 -13.68 -17.67 -0.72
CA ILE A 15 -12.50 -18.07 -1.50
C ILE A 15 -12.73 -17.84 -3.00
N GLU A 16 -13.87 -18.28 -3.54
CA GLU A 16 -14.20 -18.05 -4.95
C GLU A 16 -14.29 -16.54 -5.28
N LEU A 17 -14.79 -15.74 -4.34
CA LEU A 17 -14.85 -14.28 -4.50
C LEU A 17 -13.45 -13.67 -4.52
N ILE A 18 -12.55 -14.10 -3.63
CA ILE A 18 -11.15 -13.67 -3.63
C ILE A 18 -10.46 -14.11 -4.93
N ALA A 19 -10.66 -15.36 -5.36
CA ALA A 19 -10.09 -15.85 -6.62
C ALA A 19 -10.58 -15.03 -7.82
N MET A 20 -11.88 -14.72 -7.88
CA MET A 20 -12.45 -13.89 -8.94
C MET A 20 -11.86 -12.47 -8.94
N ASP A 21 -11.63 -11.89 -7.76
CA ASP A 21 -11.00 -10.58 -7.62
C ASP A 21 -9.54 -10.59 -8.08
N LEU A 22 -8.74 -11.55 -7.65
CA LEU A 22 -7.35 -11.71 -8.08
C LEU A 22 -7.24 -11.99 -9.59
N THR A 23 -8.15 -12.79 -10.12
CA THR A 23 -8.21 -13.04 -11.58
C THR A 23 -8.53 -11.76 -12.35
N SER A 24 -9.42 -10.90 -11.83
CA SER A 24 -9.72 -9.63 -12.47
C SER A 24 -8.52 -8.68 -12.51
N GLU A 25 -7.74 -8.62 -11.45
CA GLU A 25 -6.49 -7.86 -11.39
C GLU A 25 -5.46 -8.42 -12.40
N TYR A 26 -5.26 -9.73 -12.42
CA TYR A 26 -4.36 -10.38 -13.38
C TYR A 26 -4.74 -10.12 -14.85
N MET A 27 -6.05 -10.04 -15.13
CA MET A 27 -6.57 -9.74 -16.47
C MET A 27 -6.63 -8.22 -16.76
N SER A 28 -6.09 -7.38 -15.91
CA SER A 28 -6.12 -5.91 -16.02
C SER A 28 -7.54 -5.36 -16.19
N ILE A 29 -8.49 -5.90 -15.41
CA ILE A 29 -9.88 -5.45 -15.40
C ILE A 29 -10.07 -4.43 -14.28
N ASP A 30 -9.91 -3.16 -14.58
CA ASP A 30 -9.84 -2.06 -13.59
C ASP A 30 -11.19 -1.66 -12.98
N SER A 31 -12.30 -2.15 -13.49
CA SER A 31 -13.60 -1.77 -12.94
C SER A 31 -14.52 -2.96 -12.69
N GLU A 32 -15.27 -2.89 -11.58
CA GLU A 32 -16.28 -3.89 -11.27
C GLU A 32 -17.36 -4.02 -12.36
N ARG A 33 -17.70 -2.91 -13.05
CA ARG A 33 -18.64 -2.96 -14.18
C ARG A 33 -18.08 -3.74 -15.35
N ALA A 34 -16.79 -3.57 -15.65
CA ALA A 34 -16.13 -4.32 -16.71
C ALA A 34 -16.01 -5.81 -16.33
N LEU A 35 -15.67 -6.12 -15.08
CA LEU A 35 -15.66 -7.48 -14.57
C LEU A 35 -17.02 -8.16 -14.77
N PHE A 36 -18.10 -7.55 -14.30
CA PHE A 36 -19.44 -8.14 -14.38
C PHE A 36 -19.98 -8.29 -15.82
N ARG A 37 -19.48 -7.54 -16.79
CA ARG A 37 -19.77 -7.77 -18.20
C ARG A 37 -19.03 -8.96 -18.80
N LYS A 38 -17.88 -9.32 -18.22
CA LYS A 38 -17.03 -10.42 -18.69
C LYS A 38 -17.26 -11.74 -17.94
N LEU A 39 -18.05 -11.72 -16.85
CA LEU A 39 -18.38 -12.92 -16.11
C LEU A 39 -19.17 -13.91 -16.98
N SER A 40 -18.85 -15.19 -16.84
CA SER A 40 -19.58 -16.26 -17.48
C SER A 40 -21.05 -16.33 -17.01
N ALA A 41 -21.90 -16.91 -17.83
CA ALA A 41 -23.33 -17.12 -17.51
C ALA A 41 -23.52 -17.94 -16.22
N ASP A 42 -22.55 -18.78 -15.86
CA ASP A 42 -22.62 -19.60 -14.64
C ASP A 42 -22.28 -18.82 -13.36
N LEU A 43 -21.50 -17.74 -13.46
CA LEU A 43 -21.10 -16.91 -12.31
C LEU A 43 -22.04 -15.74 -12.05
N LEU A 44 -22.61 -15.16 -13.10
CA LEU A 44 -23.52 -14.01 -13.01
C LEU A 44 -24.68 -14.22 -12.02
N PRO A 45 -25.40 -15.38 -12.00
CA PRO A 45 -26.51 -15.59 -11.08
C PRO A 45 -26.08 -15.93 -9.64
N LYS A 46 -24.76 -16.11 -9.39
CA LYS A 46 -24.24 -16.48 -8.07
C LYS A 46 -23.96 -15.28 -7.20
N VAL A 47 -23.68 -14.12 -7.78
CA VAL A 47 -23.35 -12.91 -7.03
C VAL A 47 -23.79 -11.64 -7.76
N GLU A 48 -24.50 -10.78 -7.08
CA GLU A 48 -24.82 -9.44 -7.55
C GLU A 48 -23.64 -8.50 -7.33
N ARG A 49 -23.43 -7.52 -8.21
CA ARG A 49 -22.30 -6.58 -8.13
C ARG A 49 -22.23 -5.82 -6.81
N SER A 50 -23.37 -5.38 -6.28
CA SER A 50 -23.44 -4.69 -4.97
C SER A 50 -22.99 -5.58 -3.80
N VAL A 51 -23.38 -6.85 -3.85
CA VAL A 51 -22.96 -7.87 -2.86
C VAL A 51 -21.49 -8.19 -2.99
N TYR A 52 -20.99 -8.33 -4.21
CA TYR A 52 -19.55 -8.51 -4.49
C TYR A 52 -18.73 -7.38 -3.87
N ASN A 53 -19.06 -6.12 -4.16
CA ASN A 53 -18.34 -4.95 -3.65
C ASN A 53 -18.32 -4.93 -2.12
N ARG A 54 -19.46 -5.14 -1.47
CA ARG A 54 -19.54 -5.16 -0.01
C ARG A 54 -18.73 -6.29 0.60
N ARG A 55 -18.77 -7.50 0.03
CA ARG A 55 -18.00 -8.65 0.50
C ARG A 55 -16.50 -8.47 0.23
N LYS A 56 -16.10 -7.98 -0.94
CA LYS A 56 -14.72 -7.66 -1.28
C LYS A 56 -14.08 -6.74 -0.22
N ARG A 57 -14.76 -5.68 0.20
CA ARG A 57 -14.27 -4.78 1.26
C ARG A 57 -14.12 -5.48 2.61
N ARG A 58 -15.05 -6.33 2.99
CA ARG A 58 -14.98 -7.09 4.25
C ARG A 58 -13.89 -8.17 4.24
N LEU A 59 -13.51 -8.65 3.06
CA LEU A 59 -12.46 -9.66 2.87
C LEU A 59 -11.06 -9.05 2.75
N PHE A 60 -10.91 -7.72 2.88
CA PHE A 60 -9.62 -7.05 2.76
C PHE A 60 -8.55 -7.67 3.67
N TYR A 61 -8.87 -7.91 4.94
CA TYR A 61 -7.95 -8.53 5.90
C TYR A 61 -7.43 -9.91 5.43
N HIS A 62 -8.31 -10.76 4.91
CA HIS A 62 -7.95 -12.10 4.43
C HIS A 62 -7.08 -12.02 3.15
N ARG A 63 -7.34 -11.04 2.30
CA ARG A 63 -6.52 -10.78 1.10
C ARG A 63 -5.12 -10.31 1.49
N ASP A 64 -5.01 -9.43 2.48
CA ASP A 64 -3.72 -8.98 2.99
C ASP A 64 -2.93 -10.12 3.67
N LEU A 65 -3.58 -10.98 4.42
CA LEU A 65 -2.96 -12.18 4.97
C LEU A 65 -2.43 -13.11 3.85
N LEU A 66 -3.20 -13.29 2.77
CA LEU A 66 -2.76 -14.07 1.62
C LEU A 66 -1.54 -13.43 0.95
N ARG A 67 -1.56 -12.12 0.72
CA ARG A 67 -0.42 -11.36 0.18
C ARG A 67 0.83 -11.54 1.04
N LYS A 68 0.71 -11.33 2.35
CA LYS A 68 1.82 -11.51 3.30
C LYS A 68 2.38 -12.93 3.27
N LYS A 69 1.51 -13.93 3.24
CA LYS A 69 1.92 -15.32 3.15
C LYS A 69 2.65 -15.63 1.84
N LEU A 70 2.16 -15.12 0.72
CA LEU A 70 2.83 -15.27 -0.59
C LEU A 70 4.19 -14.55 -0.59
N ALA A 71 4.27 -13.33 -0.11
CA ALA A 71 5.52 -12.61 0.01
C ALA A 71 6.53 -13.37 0.90
N TRP A 72 6.06 -13.97 1.99
CA TRP A 72 6.92 -14.76 2.89
C TRP A 72 7.40 -16.07 2.26
N THR A 73 6.63 -16.72 1.37
CA THR A 73 7.07 -17.92 0.65
C THR A 73 8.22 -17.65 -0.33
N ILE A 74 8.41 -16.41 -0.76
CA ILE A 74 9.56 -15.99 -1.59
C ILE A 74 10.85 -15.95 -0.75
N GLY A 75 10.72 -15.87 0.57
CA GLY A 75 11.82 -15.82 1.52
C GLY A 75 12.40 -14.42 1.72
N LEU A 76 13.35 -14.33 2.65
CA LEU A 76 14.09 -13.10 2.91
C LEU A 76 15.00 -12.79 1.72
N GLN A 77 15.10 -11.52 1.38
CA GLN A 77 15.92 -11.01 0.30
C GLN A 77 17.01 -10.11 0.85
N ASP A 78 18.13 -10.01 0.15
CA ASP A 78 19.22 -9.11 0.53
C ASP A 78 18.90 -7.66 0.19
N TYR A 79 18.01 -7.42 -0.79
CA TYR A 79 17.66 -6.10 -1.31
C TYR A 79 16.16 -5.87 -1.33
N TYR A 80 15.77 -4.69 -0.85
CA TYR A 80 14.39 -4.18 -0.91
C TYR A 80 14.39 -2.76 -1.48
N ILE A 81 13.26 -2.34 -2.00
CA ILE A 81 13.03 -0.97 -2.48
C ILE A 81 11.89 -0.38 -1.65
N VAL A 82 12.10 0.83 -1.12
CA VAL A 82 11.06 1.61 -0.44
C VAL A 82 10.73 2.85 -1.25
N ASP A 83 9.44 3.09 -1.44
CA ASP A 83 8.94 4.30 -2.10
C ASP A 83 7.61 4.75 -1.48
N SER A 84 7.25 6.00 -1.74
CA SER A 84 5.97 6.56 -1.34
C SER A 84 5.25 7.23 -2.51
N MET A 85 3.92 7.09 -2.52
CA MET A 85 3.08 7.77 -3.51
C MET A 85 1.94 8.53 -2.85
N PRO A 86 1.56 9.70 -3.39
CA PRO A 86 0.41 10.45 -2.90
C PRO A 86 -0.90 9.72 -3.20
N LEU A 87 -1.78 9.67 -2.21
CA LEU A 87 -3.17 9.24 -2.36
C LEU A 87 -4.08 10.44 -2.11
N GLU A 88 -4.44 11.13 -3.17
CA GLU A 88 -5.32 12.28 -3.11
C GLU A 88 -6.75 11.85 -2.76
N VAL A 89 -7.29 12.39 -1.66
CA VAL A 89 -8.71 12.29 -1.31
C VAL A 89 -9.51 13.35 -2.06
N CYS A 90 -8.96 14.56 -2.11
CA CYS A 90 -9.53 15.67 -2.89
C CYS A 90 -8.48 16.78 -3.11
N LYS A 91 -8.75 17.66 -4.08
CA LYS A 91 -7.95 18.86 -4.29
C LYS A 91 -7.89 19.69 -3.01
N LEU A 92 -6.76 20.32 -2.73
CA LEU A 92 -6.54 21.11 -1.52
C LEU A 92 -7.63 22.18 -1.30
N SER A 93 -8.12 22.82 -2.38
CA SER A 93 -9.22 23.80 -2.32
C SER A 93 -10.55 23.23 -1.81
N ARG A 94 -10.71 21.90 -1.77
CA ARG A 94 -11.91 21.22 -1.27
C ARG A 94 -11.71 20.60 0.12
N SER A 95 -10.54 20.70 0.71
CA SER A 95 -10.19 20.04 1.98
C SER A 95 -11.13 20.41 3.13
N SER A 96 -11.56 21.68 3.20
CA SER A 96 -12.50 22.14 4.23
C SER A 96 -13.88 21.47 4.18
N ARG A 97 -14.31 21.03 2.99
CA ARG A 97 -15.59 20.36 2.75
C ARG A 97 -15.51 18.84 2.84
N SER A 98 -14.29 18.27 2.90
CA SER A 98 -14.11 16.83 3.03
C SER A 98 -14.63 16.36 4.39
N SER A 99 -15.48 15.33 4.41
CA SER A 99 -15.97 14.68 5.64
C SER A 99 -15.26 13.36 5.96
N ILE A 100 -14.31 12.96 5.10
CA ILE A 100 -13.61 11.68 5.22
C ILE A 100 -12.75 11.68 6.48
N TYR A 101 -13.04 10.77 7.40
CA TYR A 101 -12.33 10.54 8.67
C TYR A 101 -12.06 11.77 9.54
N LYS A 102 -12.77 12.88 9.37
CA LYS A 102 -12.57 14.11 10.16
C LYS A 102 -12.70 13.93 11.68
N LYS A 103 -13.44 12.92 12.12
CA LYS A 103 -13.68 12.67 13.54
C LYS A 103 -12.49 12.01 14.25
N ALA A 104 -11.57 11.42 13.52
CA ALA A 104 -10.39 10.74 14.05
C ALA A 104 -9.14 11.53 13.65
N TYR A 105 -8.70 12.46 14.49
CA TYR A 105 -7.59 13.37 14.19
C TYR A 105 -6.31 12.64 13.74
N GLU A 106 -5.98 11.53 14.38
CA GLU A 106 -4.77 10.76 14.09
C GLU A 106 -4.80 10.07 12.72
N THR A 107 -6.00 9.77 12.20
CA THR A 107 -6.19 9.08 10.92
C THR A 107 -6.85 9.95 9.86
N ALA A 108 -7.15 11.22 10.18
CA ALA A 108 -7.70 12.17 9.21
C ALA A 108 -6.70 12.42 8.07
N PRO A 109 -7.18 12.62 6.82
CA PRO A 109 -6.30 13.09 5.76
C PRO A 109 -5.75 14.48 6.09
N ASP A 110 -4.55 14.79 5.55
CA ASP A 110 -3.93 16.10 5.76
C ASP A 110 -3.35 16.65 4.45
N LYS A 111 -2.83 17.87 4.52
CA LYS A 111 -2.23 18.57 3.38
C LYS A 111 -0.89 17.93 3.02
N GLY A 112 -0.71 17.62 1.75
CA GLY A 112 0.55 17.15 1.19
C GLY A 112 0.98 17.96 -0.02
N TYR A 113 2.24 17.85 -0.36
CA TYR A 113 2.82 18.45 -1.54
C TYR A 113 3.53 17.37 -2.38
N TYR A 114 3.19 17.32 -3.67
CA TYR A 114 3.78 16.40 -4.62
C TYR A 114 4.77 17.17 -5.52
N ALA A 115 6.05 17.04 -5.19
CA ALA A 115 7.11 17.85 -5.80
C ALA A 115 7.25 17.63 -7.32
N SER A 116 7.09 16.40 -7.81
CA SER A 116 7.26 16.09 -9.24
C SER A 116 6.16 16.70 -10.12
N GLN A 117 4.99 16.96 -9.57
CA GLN A 117 3.88 17.59 -10.28
C GLN A 117 3.63 19.04 -9.84
N ASN A 118 4.45 19.55 -8.92
CA ASN A 118 4.29 20.89 -8.33
C ASN A 118 2.84 21.14 -7.86
N ASN A 119 2.25 20.16 -7.19
CA ASN A 119 0.84 20.20 -6.81
C ASN A 119 0.64 19.92 -5.33
N SER A 120 -0.25 20.69 -4.68
CA SER A 120 -0.68 20.47 -3.32
C SER A 120 -2.02 19.72 -3.31
N TYR A 121 -2.11 18.70 -2.49
CA TYR A 121 -3.30 17.85 -2.36
C TYR A 121 -3.73 17.69 -0.90
N TYR A 122 -4.91 17.14 -0.68
CA TYR A 122 -5.40 16.73 0.63
C TYR A 122 -5.64 15.23 0.62
N GLY A 123 -4.95 14.50 1.48
CA GLY A 123 -5.03 13.04 1.45
C GLY A 123 -4.00 12.34 2.34
N TYR A 124 -3.47 11.28 1.81
CA TYR A 124 -2.50 10.38 2.46
C TYR A 124 -1.28 10.17 1.58
N LYS A 125 -0.26 9.54 2.15
CA LYS A 125 0.81 8.88 1.41
C LYS A 125 0.71 7.37 1.62
N LEU A 126 0.80 6.61 0.53
CA LEU A 126 1.01 5.18 0.57
C LEU A 126 2.52 4.93 0.52
N HIS A 127 3.04 4.34 1.57
CA HIS A 127 4.39 3.81 1.60
C HIS A 127 4.35 2.34 1.24
N ALA A 128 5.30 1.86 0.45
CA ALA A 128 5.39 0.47 0.06
C ALA A 128 6.83 -0.01 0.08
N VAL A 129 7.02 -1.26 0.46
CA VAL A 129 8.30 -1.96 0.33
C VAL A 129 8.11 -3.13 -0.63
N CYS A 130 8.99 -3.27 -1.61
CA CYS A 130 8.99 -4.39 -2.53
C CYS A 130 10.39 -4.99 -2.67
N ILE A 131 10.47 -6.24 -3.10
CA ILE A 131 11.71 -6.88 -3.54
C ILE A 131 12.03 -6.46 -4.97
N LEU A 132 13.24 -6.75 -5.45
CA LEU A 132 13.69 -6.39 -6.79
C LEU A 132 12.81 -6.94 -7.91
N ASP A 133 12.17 -8.09 -7.69
CA ASP A 133 11.22 -8.70 -8.63
C ASP A 133 9.83 -8.02 -8.62
N GLY A 134 9.67 -6.92 -7.89
CA GLY A 134 8.43 -6.13 -7.87
C GLY A 134 7.32 -6.66 -6.96
N VAL A 135 7.59 -7.67 -6.13
CA VAL A 135 6.59 -8.19 -5.18
C VAL A 135 6.56 -7.31 -3.92
N PHE A 136 5.41 -6.76 -3.61
CA PHE A 136 5.21 -5.94 -2.42
C PHE A 136 5.19 -6.80 -1.15
N THR A 137 6.16 -6.57 -0.28
CA THR A 137 6.29 -7.25 1.02
C THR A 137 5.48 -6.54 2.10
N ASP A 138 5.48 -5.22 2.08
CA ASP A 138 4.71 -4.40 3.02
C ASP A 138 4.19 -3.11 2.39
N PHE A 139 3.14 -2.55 3.00
CA PHE A 139 2.64 -1.21 2.70
C PHE A 139 1.94 -0.61 3.92
N ASP A 140 1.98 0.71 4.03
CA ASP A 140 1.32 1.47 5.08
C ASP A 140 0.82 2.83 4.56
N LEU A 141 -0.14 3.40 5.28
CA LEU A 141 -0.72 4.71 4.98
C LEU A 141 -0.36 5.70 6.08
N THR A 142 0.20 6.84 5.68
CA THR A 142 0.39 7.98 6.58
C THR A 142 -0.39 9.19 6.10
N GLN A 143 -0.64 10.14 7.00
CA GLN A 143 -1.15 11.45 6.60
C GLN A 143 -0.18 12.11 5.60
N ALA A 144 -0.70 12.84 4.62
CA ALA A 144 0.13 13.44 3.58
C ALA A 144 1.17 14.45 4.09
N SER A 145 0.95 15.06 5.26
CA SER A 145 1.88 15.98 5.93
C SER A 145 3.09 15.29 6.56
N ILE A 146 3.00 13.98 6.85
CA ILE A 146 4.08 13.24 7.51
C ILE A 146 5.22 13.04 6.52
N HIS A 147 6.44 13.32 6.96
CA HIS A 147 7.64 13.15 6.13
C HIS A 147 7.98 11.65 5.98
N ASP A 148 8.43 11.23 4.78
CA ASP A 148 8.69 9.83 4.42
C ASP A 148 9.69 9.14 5.35
N ILE A 149 10.64 9.89 5.91
CA ILE A 149 11.59 9.44 6.93
C ILE A 149 10.92 8.70 8.11
N HIS A 150 9.72 9.11 8.52
CA HIS A 150 9.06 8.49 9.67
C HIS A 150 8.63 7.06 9.42
N TYR A 151 8.43 6.66 8.16
CA TYR A 151 8.15 5.28 7.80
C TYR A 151 9.33 4.34 8.06
N LEU A 152 10.56 4.86 8.14
CA LEU A 152 11.75 4.07 8.49
C LEU A 152 11.65 3.38 9.88
N LYS A 153 10.80 3.89 10.77
CA LYS A 153 10.51 3.23 12.04
C LYS A 153 9.78 1.90 11.85
N ASN A 154 8.83 1.85 10.90
CA ASN A 154 8.12 0.63 10.55
C ASN A 154 9.08 -0.37 9.90
N ILE A 155 9.93 0.08 8.99
CA ILE A 155 10.99 -0.72 8.37
C ILE A 155 11.87 -1.38 9.45
N LYS A 156 12.33 -0.62 10.44
CA LYS A 156 13.14 -1.15 11.55
C LYS A 156 12.48 -2.30 12.31
N SER A 157 11.15 -2.29 12.40
CA SER A 157 10.40 -3.33 13.12
C SER A 157 10.23 -4.62 12.32
N MET A 158 10.29 -4.55 10.98
CA MET A 158 9.91 -5.64 10.08
C MET A 158 11.10 -6.31 9.38
N TYR A 159 12.21 -5.59 9.20
CA TYR A 159 13.36 -6.05 8.43
C TYR A 159 14.62 -6.12 9.29
N SER A 160 15.59 -6.94 8.88
CA SER A 160 16.95 -7.02 9.41
C SER A 160 17.89 -7.60 8.36
N ASP A 161 19.19 -7.37 8.52
CA ASP A 161 20.25 -7.98 7.73
C ASP A 161 20.06 -7.83 6.22
N CYS A 162 19.67 -6.63 5.75
CA CYS A 162 19.38 -6.36 4.34
C CYS A 162 19.78 -4.95 3.91
N THR A 163 19.77 -4.73 2.61
CA THR A 163 19.94 -3.40 2.01
C THR A 163 18.59 -2.89 1.50
N ILE A 164 18.25 -1.66 1.86
CA ILE A 164 17.02 -0.99 1.41
C ILE A 164 17.39 0.21 0.54
N LEU A 165 16.88 0.20 -0.68
CA LEU A 165 17.06 1.28 -1.64
C LEU A 165 15.86 2.24 -1.52
N GLY A 166 16.14 3.53 -1.31
CA GLY A 166 15.09 4.54 -1.22
C GLY A 166 15.40 5.79 -2.04
N ASP A 167 14.42 6.66 -2.20
CA ASP A 167 14.61 7.95 -2.82
C ASP A 167 15.23 8.98 -1.83
N LYS A 168 15.46 10.23 -2.32
CA LYS A 168 16.03 11.32 -1.50
C LYS A 168 15.13 11.76 -0.34
N GLY A 169 13.86 11.39 -0.35
CA GLY A 169 12.90 11.64 0.72
C GLY A 169 13.23 10.89 2.00
N TYR A 170 13.94 9.76 1.89
CA TYR A 170 14.35 8.94 3.03
C TYR A 170 15.73 9.29 3.58
N LEU A 171 16.40 10.33 3.06
CA LEU A 171 17.74 10.71 3.47
C LEU A 171 17.76 11.27 4.90
N SER A 172 18.37 10.52 5.82
CA SER A 172 18.63 10.93 7.19
C SER A 172 19.81 10.15 7.76
N VAL A 173 20.85 10.85 8.15
CA VAL A 173 22.08 10.23 8.73
C VAL A 173 21.73 9.51 10.05
N ASP A 174 20.87 10.10 10.88
CA ASP A 174 20.53 9.53 12.17
C ASP A 174 19.72 8.23 12.01
N TYR A 175 18.73 8.20 11.10
CA TYR A 175 17.99 6.98 10.80
C TYR A 175 18.84 5.91 10.13
N GLN A 176 19.76 6.30 9.22
CA GLN A 176 20.68 5.34 8.59
C GLN A 176 21.58 4.67 9.63
N ARG A 177 22.13 5.44 10.57
CA ARG A 177 22.92 4.90 11.69
C ARG A 177 22.12 4.00 12.60
N ASP A 178 20.91 4.43 12.99
CA ASP A 178 20.03 3.68 13.86
C ASP A 178 19.62 2.34 13.24
N LEU A 179 19.22 2.32 11.97
CA LEU A 179 18.87 1.12 11.23
C LEU A 179 20.06 0.15 11.14
N PHE A 180 21.25 0.66 10.83
CA PHE A 180 22.45 -0.18 10.72
C PHE A 180 22.86 -0.74 12.08
N SER A 181 22.92 0.11 13.11
CA SER A 181 23.41 -0.30 14.43
C SER A 181 22.50 -1.35 15.13
N HIS A 182 21.18 -1.28 14.93
CA HIS A 182 20.24 -2.15 15.64
C HIS A 182 19.75 -3.33 14.82
N LYS A 183 19.76 -3.24 13.49
CA LYS A 183 19.10 -4.21 12.60
C LYS A 183 19.97 -4.65 11.43
N GLN A 184 21.21 -4.14 11.31
CA GLN A 184 22.10 -4.38 10.18
C GLN A 184 21.44 -4.03 8.85
N ILE A 185 20.51 -3.05 8.84
CA ILE A 185 19.87 -2.57 7.63
C ILE A 185 20.72 -1.45 7.03
N ARG A 186 21.19 -1.64 5.81
CA ARG A 186 21.86 -0.61 5.03
C ARG A 186 20.83 0.16 4.21
N LEU A 187 20.54 1.40 4.58
CA LEU A 187 19.66 2.27 3.78
C LEU A 187 20.50 3.05 2.77
N GLU A 188 20.32 2.75 1.49
CA GLU A 188 20.99 3.44 0.37
C GLU A 188 20.02 4.41 -0.29
N VAL A 189 20.39 5.68 -0.30
CA VAL A 189 19.61 6.78 -0.89
C VAL A 189 20.52 7.68 -1.72
N PRO A 190 20.05 8.24 -2.83
CA PRO A 190 20.84 9.15 -3.64
C PRO A 190 21.24 10.41 -2.86
N MET A 191 22.49 10.83 -3.00
CA MET A 191 22.97 12.05 -2.36
C MET A 191 22.29 13.30 -2.96
N ARG A 192 22.07 14.32 -2.12
CA ARG A 192 21.62 15.63 -2.60
C ARG A 192 22.83 16.42 -3.13
N ARG A 193 22.63 17.19 -4.20
CA ARG A 193 23.73 18.01 -4.81
C ARG A 193 24.41 18.98 -3.85
N ASN A 194 23.71 19.41 -2.81
CA ASN A 194 24.23 20.33 -1.79
C ASN A 194 24.88 19.63 -0.59
N GLN A 195 25.05 18.33 -0.62
CA GLN A 195 25.76 17.60 0.44
C GLN A 195 27.27 17.77 0.30
N LYS A 196 27.95 17.91 1.45
CA LYS A 196 29.42 17.78 1.50
C LYS A 196 29.79 16.37 1.02
N ASN A 197 30.75 16.26 0.11
CA ASN A 197 31.19 15.01 -0.52
C ASN A 197 30.20 14.39 -1.52
N TYR A 198 29.41 15.22 -2.20
CA TYR A 198 28.59 14.75 -3.33
C TYR A 198 29.51 14.06 -4.37
N LYS A 199 29.20 12.79 -4.67
CA LYS A 199 29.79 12.04 -5.80
C LYS A 199 28.72 11.98 -6.89
N SER A 200 29.05 12.49 -8.06
CA SER A 200 28.19 12.45 -9.27
C SER A 200 28.08 11.02 -9.81
#